data_68909704e7bc5a4c5185078e3bd1ce07
#
_entry.id   68909704e7bc5a4c5185078e3bd1ce07
#
_cell.length_a   1.000
_cell.length_b   1.000
_cell.length_c   1.000
_cell.angle_alpha   90.00
_cell.angle_beta   90.00
_cell.angle_gamma   90.00
#
_symmetry.space_group_name_H-M   'P 1'
#
loop_
_entity.id
_entity.type
_entity.pdbx_description
1 polymer ?
#
loop_
_entity_poly.entity_id
_entity_poly.type
_entity_poly.pdbx_seq_one_letter_code
_entity_poly.pdbx_strand_id
1 'polypeptide(L)'
;LNFVPKFTYTIFMGGFFGAASQTDCVFDLFFGIDYHSHLGTRRAGMAVYSPETGFDKAIHNIENAPFRTKFTTESQSMHGTLGIGCISDYEAQPILVRSHHGTFAITTIGKINNANEIVEDIIGRGTHFFEMQNGEVNPTELVAAIIDQKENFIDGIRYAQEVVNGSLSMLVLTPRGIYAARDKLGRTPVVLGQKEDGYCASFESFAYLNLGYHDLRELGPGEVVVFDADHVQTLVAPGKKMKICTFLWVYYGYPSSSYEGISVESMRYNCGRALARRDNVHPDIVAGVPDSGIAHAIGYAN
;
A
#
# COMPACT_ATOMS: atom_id res chain seq x y z
N LEU A 1 34.27 23.30 12.32
CA LEU A 1 32.85 22.93 12.36
C LEU A 1 32.59 22.09 11.12
N ASN A 2 32.66 20.75 11.26
CA ASN A 2 32.40 19.81 10.18
C ASN A 2 30.90 19.78 9.91
N PHE A 3 30.50 20.25 8.76
CA PHE A 3 29.18 20.02 8.20
C PHE A 3 29.06 18.52 7.89
N VAL A 4 28.46 17.77 8.80
CA VAL A 4 27.91 16.46 8.45
C VAL A 4 26.62 16.74 7.68
N PRO A 5 26.50 16.38 6.39
CA PRO A 5 25.25 16.53 5.69
C PRO A 5 24.21 15.68 6.45
N LYS A 6 23.15 16.31 6.93
CA LYS A 6 21.96 15.59 7.41
C LYS A 6 21.37 14.87 6.20
N PHE A 7 21.82 13.66 5.95
CA PHE A 7 21.05 12.74 5.12
C PHE A 7 19.76 12.39 5.89
N THR A 8 18.76 13.20 5.69
CA THR A 8 17.40 12.84 6.09
C THR A 8 16.95 11.78 5.08
N TYR A 9 17.28 10.52 5.35
CA TYR A 9 16.62 9.41 4.68
C TYR A 9 15.19 9.41 5.18
N THR A 10 14.33 10.15 4.51
CA THR A 10 12.89 10.00 4.70
C THR A 10 12.53 8.67 4.06
N ILE A 11 12.38 7.65 4.87
CA ILE A 11 11.78 6.39 4.44
C ILE A 11 10.30 6.72 4.26
N PHE A 12 9.86 6.86 3.02
CA PHE A 12 8.44 7.02 2.71
C PHE A 12 7.77 5.68 2.96
N MET A 13 6.92 5.66 3.98
CA MET A 13 6.15 4.48 4.36
C MET A 13 4.68 4.73 4.09
N GLY A 14 3.96 3.67 3.92
CA GLY A 14 2.54 3.67 3.70
C GLY A 14 2.00 2.26 3.57
N GLY A 15 0.69 2.12 3.70
CA GLY A 15 -0.03 0.87 3.49
C GLY A 15 -1.38 1.17 2.87
N PHE A 16 -1.89 0.28 2.06
CA PHE A 16 -3.20 0.39 1.45
C PHE A 16 -4.08 -0.80 1.75
N PHE A 17 -5.37 -0.57 1.65
CA PHE A 17 -6.41 -1.59 1.71
C PHE A 17 -7.47 -1.31 0.64
N GLY A 18 -7.96 -2.35 -0.01
CA GLY A 18 -9.09 -2.28 -0.94
C GLY A 18 -10.05 -3.42 -0.67
N ALA A 19 -11.35 -3.15 -0.71
CA ALA A 19 -12.40 -4.12 -0.47
C ALA A 19 -13.48 -4.05 -1.55
N ALA A 20 -13.94 -5.20 -1.99
CA ALA A 20 -15.11 -5.38 -2.84
C ALA A 20 -16.04 -6.37 -2.15
N SER A 21 -17.30 -5.98 -1.95
CA SER A 21 -18.29 -6.77 -1.21
C SER A 21 -19.64 -6.74 -1.91
N GLN A 22 -20.42 -7.81 -1.77
CA GLN A 22 -21.84 -7.85 -2.20
C GLN A 22 -22.71 -6.89 -1.37
N THR A 23 -22.22 -6.51 -0.19
CA THR A 23 -22.86 -5.56 0.71
C THR A 23 -22.00 -4.30 0.88
N ASP A 24 -22.30 -3.45 1.85
CA ASP A 24 -21.47 -2.27 2.15
C ASP A 24 -20.08 -2.68 2.63
N CYS A 25 -19.03 -2.18 1.98
CA CYS A 25 -17.63 -2.49 2.31
C CYS A 25 -16.96 -1.48 3.24
N VAL A 26 -17.65 -0.40 3.64
CA VAL A 26 -17.04 0.72 4.37
C VAL A 26 -16.45 0.29 5.71
N PHE A 27 -17.09 -0.61 6.42
CA PHE A 27 -16.55 -1.16 7.69
C PHE A 27 -15.21 -1.87 7.48
N ASP A 28 -15.13 -2.75 6.50
CA ASP A 28 -13.90 -3.47 6.18
C ASP A 28 -12.81 -2.52 5.69
N LEU A 29 -13.18 -1.57 4.85
CA LEU A 29 -12.27 -0.55 4.35
C LEU A 29 -11.69 0.30 5.49
N PHE A 30 -12.55 0.81 6.39
CA PHE A 30 -12.15 1.63 7.52
C PHE A 30 -11.15 0.90 8.42
N PHE A 31 -11.47 -0.31 8.88
CA PHE A 31 -10.57 -1.06 9.73
C PHE A 31 -9.35 -1.61 8.99
N GLY A 32 -9.52 -1.99 7.72
CA GLY A 32 -8.40 -2.41 6.89
C GLY A 32 -7.34 -1.32 6.73
N ILE A 33 -7.76 -0.06 6.57
CA ILE A 33 -6.83 1.09 6.54
C ILE A 33 -6.23 1.32 7.92
N ASP A 34 -7.05 1.32 8.97
CA ASP A 34 -6.59 1.56 10.35
C ASP A 34 -5.52 0.57 10.79
N TYR A 35 -5.64 -0.68 10.41
CA TYR A 35 -4.61 -1.70 10.69
C TYR A 35 -3.26 -1.43 10.03
N HIS A 36 -3.18 -0.51 9.07
CA HIS A 36 -1.92 -0.04 8.48
C HIS A 36 -1.36 1.23 9.17
N SER A 37 -1.94 1.67 10.30
CA SER A 37 -1.53 2.93 10.98
C SER A 37 -0.08 2.94 11.48
N HIS A 38 0.56 1.78 11.64
CA HIS A 38 1.98 1.68 11.98
C HIS A 38 2.91 1.98 10.79
N LEU A 39 2.37 2.03 9.55
CA LEU A 39 3.13 2.29 8.32
C LEU A 39 3.13 3.75 7.89
N GLY A 40 2.40 4.63 8.58
CA GLY A 40 2.38 6.05 8.25
C GLY A 40 1.65 6.87 9.31
N THR A 41 2.05 8.14 9.44
CA THR A 41 1.61 9.01 10.53
C THR A 41 1.09 10.36 10.08
N ARG A 42 1.07 10.68 8.78
CA ARG A 42 0.79 12.03 8.31
C ARG A 42 -0.55 12.18 7.59
N ARG A 43 -0.82 11.30 6.65
CA ARG A 43 -1.99 11.36 5.78
C ARG A 43 -2.72 10.04 5.80
N ALA A 44 -4.02 10.11 5.66
CA ALA A 44 -4.85 8.95 5.38
C ALA A 44 -6.01 9.35 4.49
N GLY A 45 -6.52 8.41 3.74
CA GLY A 45 -7.69 8.64 2.91
C GLY A 45 -8.39 7.36 2.54
N MET A 46 -9.66 7.51 2.22
CA MET A 46 -10.51 6.44 1.69
C MET A 46 -11.38 7.00 0.55
N ALA A 47 -11.66 6.15 -0.43
CA ALA A 47 -12.60 6.41 -1.50
C ALA A 47 -13.46 5.17 -1.70
N VAL A 48 -14.75 5.38 -1.89
CA VAL A 48 -15.73 4.31 -2.13
C VAL A 48 -16.51 4.58 -3.40
N TYR A 49 -17.08 3.53 -3.95
CA TYR A 49 -18.01 3.60 -5.07
C TYR A 49 -19.27 2.81 -4.76
N SER A 50 -20.39 3.45 -5.03
CA SER A 50 -21.72 2.82 -5.08
C SER A 50 -22.36 3.08 -6.44
N PRO A 51 -23.06 2.10 -7.04
CA PRO A 51 -23.83 2.34 -8.26
C PRO A 51 -24.89 3.44 -8.12
N GLU A 52 -25.40 3.66 -6.90
CA GLU A 52 -26.47 4.60 -6.62
C GLU A 52 -25.95 6.03 -6.45
N THR A 53 -24.84 6.24 -5.75
CA THR A 53 -24.34 7.56 -5.38
C THR A 53 -23.06 7.96 -6.12
N GLY A 54 -22.42 7.01 -6.81
CA GLY A 54 -21.14 7.22 -7.49
C GLY A 54 -19.97 7.16 -6.53
N PHE A 55 -18.94 7.95 -6.79
CA PHE A 55 -17.73 8.03 -5.97
C PHE A 55 -17.90 9.01 -4.81
N ASP A 56 -17.44 8.60 -3.63
CA ASP A 56 -17.24 9.46 -2.47
C ASP A 56 -15.81 9.31 -1.95
N LYS A 57 -15.22 10.39 -1.40
CA LYS A 57 -13.81 10.42 -1.00
C LYS A 57 -13.59 11.32 0.20
N ALA A 58 -12.79 10.87 1.16
CA ALA A 58 -12.30 11.66 2.27
C ALA A 58 -10.79 11.49 2.46
N ILE A 59 -10.10 12.59 2.77
CA ILE A 59 -8.65 12.60 3.08
C ILE A 59 -8.44 13.51 4.29
N HIS A 60 -7.69 13.02 5.27
CA HIS A 60 -7.35 13.78 6.48
C HIS A 60 -5.86 13.77 6.79
N ASN A 61 -5.41 14.83 7.44
CA ASN A 61 -4.16 14.84 8.18
C ASN A 61 -4.36 14.11 9.51
N ILE A 62 -3.52 13.10 9.75
CA ILE A 62 -3.57 12.24 10.95
C ILE A 62 -2.39 12.48 11.91
N GLU A 63 -1.56 13.52 11.69
CA GLU A 63 -0.41 13.83 12.55
C GLU A 63 -0.81 14.12 14.01
N ASN A 64 -1.98 14.73 14.22
CA ASN A 64 -2.43 15.17 15.52
C ASN A 64 -3.54 14.30 16.15
N ALA A 65 -4.04 13.29 15.43
CA ALA A 65 -5.03 12.37 15.93
C ALA A 65 -5.04 11.07 15.10
N PRO A 66 -5.30 9.91 15.74
CA PRO A 66 -5.32 8.63 15.05
C PRO A 66 -6.35 8.58 13.92
N PHE A 67 -6.11 7.71 12.95
CA PHE A 67 -7.01 7.45 11.82
C PHE A 67 -8.47 7.27 12.27
N ARG A 68 -8.73 6.40 13.24
CA ARG A 68 -10.08 6.12 13.75
C ARG A 68 -10.83 7.38 14.17
N THR A 69 -10.15 8.28 14.87
CA THR A 69 -10.77 9.53 15.33
C THR A 69 -11.10 10.47 14.18
N LYS A 70 -10.22 10.54 13.18
CA LYS A 70 -10.38 11.44 12.04
C LYS A 70 -11.46 10.99 11.05
N PHE A 71 -11.66 9.68 10.91
CA PHE A 71 -12.60 9.10 9.95
C PHE A 71 -13.88 8.55 10.57
N THR A 72 -14.19 8.90 11.83
CA THR A 72 -15.42 8.44 12.50
C THR A 72 -16.68 8.87 11.75
N THR A 73 -16.73 10.11 11.27
CA THR A 73 -17.89 10.63 10.51
C THR A 73 -18.03 9.91 9.18
N GLU A 74 -16.94 9.77 8.46
CA GLU A 74 -16.88 9.12 7.15
C GLU A 74 -17.30 7.65 7.24
N SER A 75 -16.83 6.93 8.26
CA SER A 75 -17.20 5.52 8.48
C SER A 75 -18.71 5.31 8.74
N GLN A 76 -19.45 6.39 9.09
CA GLN A 76 -20.89 6.35 9.34
C GLN A 76 -21.71 6.89 8.18
N SER A 77 -21.13 7.74 7.34
CA SER A 77 -21.85 8.48 6.29
C SER A 77 -21.53 7.99 4.87
N MET A 78 -20.33 7.46 4.65
CA MET A 78 -19.94 6.89 3.35
C MET A 78 -20.56 5.49 3.19
N HIS A 79 -20.95 5.17 1.97
CA HIS A 79 -21.49 3.87 1.60
C HIS A 79 -20.95 3.44 0.24
N GLY A 80 -20.64 2.16 0.09
CA GLY A 80 -20.18 1.61 -1.17
C GLY A 80 -19.93 0.11 -1.12
N THR A 81 -20.00 -0.52 -2.28
CA THR A 81 -19.68 -1.95 -2.44
C THR A 81 -18.24 -2.19 -2.88
N LEU A 82 -17.57 -1.13 -3.35
CA LEU A 82 -16.16 -1.12 -3.73
C LEU A 82 -15.47 0.05 -3.03
N GLY A 83 -14.29 -0.19 -2.48
CA GLY A 83 -13.55 0.87 -1.81
C GLY A 83 -12.04 0.63 -1.80
N ILE A 84 -11.27 1.72 -1.81
CA ILE A 84 -9.83 1.72 -1.61
C ILE A 84 -9.43 2.80 -0.62
N GLY A 85 -8.33 2.60 0.09
CA GLY A 85 -7.77 3.63 0.96
C GLY A 85 -6.35 3.31 1.39
N CYS A 86 -5.74 4.28 2.06
CA CYS A 86 -4.36 4.16 2.48
C CYS A 86 -4.00 5.02 3.68
N ILE A 87 -2.90 4.65 4.31
CA ILE A 87 -2.09 5.50 5.19
C ILE A 87 -0.84 5.90 4.40
N SER A 88 -0.42 7.15 4.47
CA SER A 88 0.77 7.68 3.79
C SER A 88 1.50 8.71 4.64
N ASP A 89 2.82 8.73 4.54
CA ASP A 89 3.66 9.73 5.19
C ASP A 89 3.91 10.96 4.30
N TYR A 90 3.50 10.94 3.06
CA TYR A 90 3.88 11.98 2.12
C TYR A 90 2.67 12.63 1.43
N GLU A 91 2.07 11.95 0.47
CA GLU A 91 1.05 12.53 -0.38
C GLU A 91 -0.38 12.33 0.13
N ALA A 92 -1.25 13.26 -0.25
CA ALA A 92 -2.69 13.13 -0.07
C ALA A 92 -3.24 12.16 -1.12
N GLN A 93 -3.87 11.07 -0.66
CA GLN A 93 -4.50 10.04 -1.51
C GLN A 93 -5.61 9.30 -0.73
N PRO A 94 -6.56 8.61 -1.40
CA PRO A 94 -6.66 8.36 -2.84
C PRO A 94 -6.95 9.61 -3.66
N ILE A 95 -6.48 9.65 -4.91
CA ILE A 95 -6.83 10.70 -5.87
C ILE A 95 -8.01 10.23 -6.72
N LEU A 96 -9.04 11.08 -6.83
CA LEU A 96 -10.17 10.87 -7.73
C LEU A 96 -9.88 11.60 -9.06
N VAL A 97 -9.92 10.86 -10.14
CA VAL A 97 -9.55 11.33 -11.49
C VAL A 97 -10.74 11.18 -12.43
N ARG A 98 -10.92 12.15 -13.31
CA ARG A 98 -11.79 12.06 -14.48
C ARG A 98 -10.97 12.11 -15.74
N SER A 99 -10.98 11.04 -16.52
CA SER A 99 -10.22 10.92 -17.76
C SER A 99 -11.03 10.26 -18.88
N HIS A 100 -10.39 9.95 -20.00
CA HIS A 100 -11.01 9.18 -21.08
C HIS A 100 -11.38 7.74 -20.65
N HIS A 101 -10.75 7.19 -19.61
CA HIS A 101 -11.15 5.91 -18.99
C HIS A 101 -12.44 6.01 -18.16
N GLY A 102 -13.00 7.20 -17.99
CA GLY A 102 -14.09 7.50 -17.07
C GLY A 102 -13.59 8.07 -15.76
N THR A 103 -14.41 7.96 -14.71
CA THR A 103 -14.02 8.34 -13.36
C THR A 103 -13.45 7.13 -12.63
N PHE A 104 -12.32 7.31 -11.94
CA PHE A 104 -11.68 6.30 -11.12
C PHE A 104 -10.97 6.94 -9.92
N ALA A 105 -10.72 6.16 -8.88
CA ALA A 105 -9.86 6.58 -7.77
C ALA A 105 -8.59 5.71 -7.75
N ILE A 106 -7.48 6.28 -7.31
CA ILE A 106 -6.19 5.58 -7.27
C ILE A 106 -5.46 5.84 -5.97
N THR A 107 -4.83 4.81 -5.42
CA THR A 107 -3.85 4.89 -4.35
C THR A 107 -2.58 4.13 -4.72
N THR A 108 -1.43 4.67 -4.31
CA THR A 108 -0.11 4.12 -4.66
C THR A 108 0.79 4.01 -3.44
N ILE A 109 1.64 3.00 -3.44
CA ILE A 109 2.72 2.85 -2.47
C ILE A 109 4.02 2.53 -3.22
N GLY A 110 5.05 3.28 -2.90
CA GLY A 110 6.35 3.11 -3.50
C GLY A 110 7.16 4.39 -3.54
N LYS A 111 8.20 4.38 -4.36
CA LYS A 111 9.07 5.54 -4.59
C LYS A 111 9.39 5.65 -6.07
N ILE A 112 9.15 6.80 -6.65
CA ILE A 112 9.45 7.13 -8.04
C ILE A 112 10.73 7.97 -8.06
N ASN A 113 11.86 7.37 -8.43
CA ASN A 113 13.15 8.06 -8.41
C ASN A 113 13.34 9.02 -9.59
N ASN A 114 12.64 8.78 -10.68
CA ASN A 114 12.68 9.58 -11.92
C ASN A 114 11.41 10.43 -12.09
N ALA A 115 10.77 10.85 -10.99
CA ALA A 115 9.52 11.61 -11.02
C ALA A 115 9.65 12.89 -11.87
N ASN A 116 10.71 13.69 -11.65
CA ASN A 116 10.91 14.93 -12.37
C ASN A 116 11.05 14.73 -13.90
N GLU A 117 11.76 13.69 -14.33
CA GLU A 117 11.91 13.35 -15.76
C GLU A 117 10.56 13.02 -16.39
N ILE A 118 9.72 12.25 -15.68
CA ILE A 118 8.38 11.87 -16.16
C ILE A 118 7.46 13.10 -16.17
N VAL A 119 7.52 13.94 -15.16
CA VAL A 119 6.73 15.19 -15.07
C VAL A 119 7.05 16.09 -16.26
N GLU A 120 8.32 16.33 -16.57
CA GLU A 120 8.75 17.16 -17.71
C GLU A 120 8.27 16.58 -19.06
N ASP A 121 8.35 15.26 -19.25
CA ASP A 121 7.85 14.60 -20.45
C ASP A 121 6.32 14.77 -20.61
N ILE A 122 5.56 14.60 -19.52
CA ILE A 122 4.10 14.72 -19.53
C ILE A 122 3.68 16.19 -19.76
N ILE A 123 4.32 17.16 -19.11
CA ILE A 123 4.06 18.59 -19.30
C ILE A 123 4.40 18.99 -20.74
N GLY A 124 5.50 18.49 -21.30
CA GLY A 124 5.89 18.72 -22.69
C GLY A 124 4.85 18.25 -23.71
N ARG A 125 3.95 17.34 -23.34
CA ARG A 125 2.81 16.88 -24.17
C ARG A 125 1.52 17.67 -23.93
N GLY A 126 1.55 18.73 -23.11
CA GLY A 126 0.42 19.64 -22.87
C GLY A 126 -0.49 19.26 -21.70
N THR A 127 -0.08 18.29 -20.88
CA THR A 127 -0.78 17.96 -19.63
C THR A 127 -0.28 18.86 -18.50
N HIS A 128 -1.07 19.02 -17.46
CA HIS A 128 -0.73 19.77 -16.23
C HIS A 128 -1.16 18.98 -14.98
N PHE A 129 -0.56 19.33 -13.85
CA PHE A 129 -0.82 18.71 -12.56
C PHE A 129 -1.47 19.71 -11.61
N PHE A 130 -2.38 19.24 -10.75
CA PHE A 130 -3.14 20.04 -9.81
C PHE A 130 -2.72 19.82 -8.35
N GLU A 131 -2.37 18.59 -8.01
CA GLU A 131 -2.00 18.22 -6.65
C GLU A 131 -0.50 18.42 -6.44
N MET A 132 -0.15 19.61 -5.91
CA MET A 132 1.23 19.98 -5.63
C MET A 132 1.48 20.03 -4.13
N GLN A 133 2.61 19.51 -3.68
CA GLN A 133 3.07 19.62 -2.31
C GLN A 133 4.51 20.10 -2.26
N ASN A 134 4.76 21.22 -1.56
CA ASN A 134 6.09 21.84 -1.47
C ASN A 134 6.77 22.12 -2.83
N GLY A 135 5.99 22.38 -3.87
CA GLY A 135 6.48 22.61 -5.23
C GLY A 135 6.74 21.34 -6.04
N GLU A 136 6.46 20.17 -5.50
CA GLU A 136 6.56 18.89 -6.20
C GLU A 136 5.17 18.34 -6.54
N VAL A 137 5.08 17.65 -7.67
CA VAL A 137 3.85 16.98 -8.12
C VAL A 137 3.56 15.80 -7.19
N ASN A 138 2.28 15.60 -6.87
CA ASN A 138 1.86 14.43 -6.11
C ASN A 138 2.18 13.13 -6.89
N PRO A 139 2.97 12.20 -6.32
CA PRO A 139 3.37 10.98 -7.01
C PRO A 139 2.20 10.10 -7.46
N THR A 140 1.09 10.09 -6.72
CA THR A 140 -0.11 9.32 -7.08
C THR A 140 -0.83 9.96 -8.27
N GLU A 141 -0.89 11.30 -8.37
CA GLU A 141 -1.39 11.99 -9.56
C GLU A 141 -0.49 11.72 -10.78
N LEU A 142 0.82 11.73 -10.58
CA LEU A 142 1.77 11.38 -11.63
C LEU A 142 1.51 9.98 -12.20
N VAL A 143 1.27 8.99 -11.33
CA VAL A 143 0.94 7.63 -11.78
C VAL A 143 -0.40 7.61 -12.53
N ALA A 144 -1.41 8.32 -12.06
CA ALA A 144 -2.68 8.45 -12.77
C ALA A 144 -2.50 9.04 -14.17
N ALA A 145 -1.67 10.10 -14.30
CA ALA A 145 -1.35 10.72 -15.59
C ALA A 145 -0.56 9.78 -16.53
N ILE A 146 0.31 8.92 -15.99
CA ILE A 146 1.00 7.89 -16.77
C ILE A 146 -0.01 6.86 -17.32
N ILE A 147 -0.91 6.38 -16.46
CA ILE A 147 -1.96 5.42 -16.85
C ILE A 147 -2.83 6.00 -17.96
N ASP A 148 -3.20 7.26 -17.85
CA ASP A 148 -4.05 7.97 -18.81
C ASP A 148 -3.43 8.15 -20.21
N GLN A 149 -2.14 7.87 -20.37
CA GLN A 149 -1.49 7.90 -21.70
C GLN A 149 -1.80 6.67 -22.56
N LYS A 150 -2.49 5.66 -22.06
CA LYS A 150 -2.81 4.42 -22.76
C LYS A 150 -4.32 4.26 -22.92
N GLU A 151 -4.73 3.46 -23.88
CA GLU A 151 -6.14 3.30 -24.26
C GLU A 151 -6.98 2.54 -23.20
N ASN A 152 -6.36 1.75 -22.34
CA ASN A 152 -7.03 0.99 -21.30
C ASN A 152 -6.18 0.89 -20.02
N PHE A 153 -6.82 0.55 -18.90
CA PHE A 153 -6.15 0.45 -17.60
C PHE A 153 -5.01 -0.58 -17.57
N ILE A 154 -5.14 -1.71 -18.27
CA ILE A 154 -4.13 -2.78 -18.24
C ILE A 154 -2.83 -2.26 -18.85
N ASP A 155 -2.92 -1.68 -20.05
CA ASP A 155 -1.77 -1.12 -20.74
C ASP A 155 -1.21 0.10 -20.00
N GLY A 156 -2.07 0.91 -19.39
CA GLY A 156 -1.67 2.05 -18.55
C GLY A 156 -0.90 1.63 -17.31
N ILE A 157 -1.39 0.65 -16.57
CA ILE A 157 -0.72 0.11 -15.37
C ILE A 157 0.62 -0.54 -15.75
N ARG A 158 0.66 -1.34 -16.81
CA ARG A 158 1.92 -1.91 -17.31
C ARG A 158 2.92 -0.85 -17.73
N TYR A 159 2.46 0.18 -18.42
CA TYR A 159 3.31 1.29 -18.81
C TYR A 159 3.87 2.03 -17.59
N ALA A 160 3.06 2.28 -16.56
CA ALA A 160 3.54 2.84 -15.30
C ALA A 160 4.61 1.96 -14.64
N GLN A 161 4.41 0.64 -14.60
CA GLN A 161 5.42 -0.30 -14.09
C GLN A 161 6.72 -0.32 -14.92
N GLU A 162 6.65 0.01 -16.21
CA GLU A 162 7.82 0.05 -17.11
C GLU A 162 8.64 1.33 -16.97
N VAL A 163 7.97 2.50 -16.94
CA VAL A 163 8.64 3.81 -16.96
C VAL A 163 9.12 4.26 -15.59
N VAL A 164 8.48 3.80 -14.51
CA VAL A 164 8.88 4.15 -13.16
C VAL A 164 10.20 3.48 -12.78
N ASN A 165 11.20 4.30 -12.49
CA ASN A 165 12.43 3.84 -11.87
C ASN A 165 12.28 3.92 -10.34
N GLY A 166 12.06 2.77 -9.72
CA GLY A 166 11.80 2.72 -8.28
C GLY A 166 10.93 1.53 -7.91
N SER A 167 9.97 1.75 -7.03
CA SER A 167 8.93 0.77 -6.67
C SER A 167 7.55 1.40 -6.83
N LEU A 168 6.58 0.62 -7.26
CA LEU A 168 5.22 1.08 -7.47
C LEU A 168 4.23 -0.08 -7.37
N SER A 169 3.50 -0.14 -6.25
CA SER A 169 2.29 -0.94 -6.11
C SER A 169 1.09 -0.01 -6.02
N MET A 170 -0.06 -0.42 -6.53
CA MET A 170 -1.23 0.44 -6.60
C MET A 170 -2.55 -0.32 -6.52
N LEU A 171 -3.59 0.40 -6.07
CA LEU A 171 -4.99 0.02 -6.25
C LEU A 171 -5.69 1.09 -7.09
N VAL A 172 -6.48 0.65 -8.07
CA VAL A 172 -7.30 1.54 -8.91
C VAL A 172 -8.76 1.11 -8.81
N LEU A 173 -9.57 1.95 -8.20
CA LEU A 173 -11.01 1.74 -8.03
C LEU A 173 -11.77 2.30 -9.23
N THR A 174 -12.54 1.45 -9.88
CA THR A 174 -13.44 1.80 -10.98
C THR A 174 -14.86 1.36 -10.65
N PRO A 175 -15.89 1.82 -11.40
CA PRO A 175 -17.25 1.33 -11.23
C PRO A 175 -17.45 -0.17 -11.47
N ARG A 176 -16.46 -0.85 -12.06
CA ARG A 176 -16.53 -2.29 -12.43
C ARG A 176 -15.67 -3.19 -11.56
N GLY A 177 -14.93 -2.64 -10.61
CA GLY A 177 -14.03 -3.40 -9.74
C GLY A 177 -12.74 -2.64 -9.43
N ILE A 178 -11.88 -3.31 -8.68
CA ILE A 178 -10.62 -2.78 -8.19
C ILE A 178 -9.47 -3.50 -8.91
N TYR A 179 -8.62 -2.73 -9.60
CA TYR A 179 -7.35 -3.25 -10.09
C TYR A 179 -6.33 -3.20 -8.96
N ALA A 180 -5.64 -4.31 -8.72
CA ALA A 180 -4.50 -4.37 -7.82
C ALA A 180 -3.26 -4.75 -8.62
N ALA A 181 -2.20 -3.94 -8.51
CA ALA A 181 -0.96 -4.14 -9.23
C ALA A 181 0.23 -4.11 -8.28
N ARG A 182 1.04 -5.17 -8.31
CA ARG A 182 2.28 -5.25 -7.54
C ARG A 182 3.44 -4.65 -8.32
N ASP A 183 4.37 -4.03 -7.60
CA ASP A 183 5.64 -3.53 -8.15
C ASP A 183 6.30 -4.51 -9.12
N LYS A 184 6.86 -3.98 -10.22
CA LYS A 184 7.52 -4.76 -11.31
C LYS A 184 8.50 -5.81 -10.81
N LEU A 185 9.20 -5.53 -9.72
CA LEU A 185 10.17 -6.44 -9.10
C LEU A 185 9.68 -7.02 -7.78
N GLY A 186 8.42 -6.80 -7.40
CA GLY A 186 7.84 -7.34 -6.18
C GLY A 186 8.46 -6.79 -4.89
N ARG A 187 8.99 -5.56 -4.89
CA ARG A 187 9.65 -4.96 -3.72
C ARG A 187 8.70 -4.75 -2.56
N THR A 188 7.47 -4.37 -2.87
CA THR A 188 6.37 -4.18 -1.92
C THR A 188 5.30 -5.25 -2.14
N PRO A 189 4.68 -5.76 -1.07
CA PRO A 189 3.67 -6.82 -1.20
C PRO A 189 2.33 -6.27 -1.68
N VAL A 190 1.54 -7.12 -2.29
CA VAL A 190 0.11 -7.00 -2.48
C VAL A 190 -0.48 -8.38 -2.22
N VAL A 191 -1.27 -8.50 -1.17
CA VAL A 191 -1.87 -9.76 -0.74
C VAL A 191 -3.38 -9.70 -0.93
N LEU A 192 -3.96 -10.80 -1.40
CA LEU A 192 -5.39 -10.93 -1.62
C LEU A 192 -6.02 -11.79 -0.54
N GLY A 193 -7.13 -11.33 0.00
CA GLY A 193 -7.98 -12.09 0.90
C GLY A 193 -9.37 -12.33 0.31
N GLN A 194 -10.03 -13.38 0.78
CA GLN A 194 -11.38 -13.77 0.40
C GLN A 194 -12.23 -14.04 1.62
N LYS A 195 -13.48 -13.62 1.59
CA LYS A 195 -14.54 -14.04 2.52
C LYS A 195 -15.81 -14.41 1.72
N GLU A 196 -16.87 -14.84 2.40
CA GLU A 196 -18.08 -15.35 1.78
C GLU A 196 -18.72 -14.34 0.81
N ASP A 197 -18.73 -13.06 1.15
CA ASP A 197 -19.39 -11.98 0.43
C ASP A 197 -18.44 -11.04 -0.32
N GLY A 198 -17.14 -11.40 -0.48
CA GLY A 198 -16.25 -10.54 -1.20
C GLY A 198 -14.76 -10.83 -1.12
N TYR A 199 -13.99 -9.90 -1.70
CA TYR A 199 -12.54 -9.96 -1.79
C TYR A 199 -11.89 -8.68 -1.30
N CYS A 200 -10.64 -8.78 -0.88
CA CYS A 200 -9.82 -7.62 -0.54
C CYS A 200 -8.41 -7.73 -1.12
N ALA A 201 -7.78 -6.57 -1.27
CA ALA A 201 -6.34 -6.44 -1.53
C ALA A 201 -5.72 -5.60 -0.42
N SER A 202 -4.61 -6.05 0.14
CA SER A 202 -3.96 -5.41 1.27
C SER A 202 -2.45 -5.35 1.08
N PHE A 203 -1.81 -4.40 1.75
CA PHE A 203 -0.36 -4.37 1.88
C PHE A 203 0.15 -5.41 2.88
N GLU A 204 -0.63 -5.71 3.92
CA GLU A 204 -0.30 -6.68 4.97
C GLU A 204 -1.42 -7.70 5.21
N SER A 205 -1.04 -8.96 5.40
CA SER A 205 -2.01 -10.06 5.59
C SER A 205 -2.78 -9.96 6.91
N PHE A 206 -2.15 -9.52 8.00
CA PHE A 206 -2.82 -9.43 9.30
C PHE A 206 -4.06 -8.51 9.26
N ALA A 207 -4.05 -7.49 8.41
CA ALA A 207 -5.14 -6.52 8.31
C ALA A 207 -6.46 -7.19 7.91
N TYR A 208 -6.45 -7.99 6.85
CA TYR A 208 -7.66 -8.66 6.40
C TYR A 208 -8.01 -9.91 7.22
N LEU A 209 -7.03 -10.59 7.81
CA LEU A 209 -7.30 -11.72 8.70
C LEU A 209 -8.14 -11.29 9.91
N ASN A 210 -7.86 -10.11 10.47
CA ASN A 210 -8.64 -9.52 11.57
C ASN A 210 -10.07 -9.12 11.15
N LEU A 211 -10.36 -9.02 9.84
CA LEU A 211 -11.67 -8.72 9.28
C LEU A 211 -12.45 -9.95 8.82
N GLY A 212 -11.90 -11.15 9.13
CA GLY A 212 -12.54 -12.42 8.79
C GLY A 212 -12.30 -12.90 7.36
N TYR A 213 -11.40 -12.26 6.62
CA TYR A 213 -10.94 -12.80 5.35
C TYR A 213 -9.95 -13.94 5.57
N HIS A 214 -9.89 -14.84 4.64
CA HIS A 214 -8.87 -15.89 4.56
C HIS A 214 -7.84 -15.55 3.48
N ASP A 215 -6.62 -16.05 3.64
CA ASP A 215 -5.58 -15.92 2.63
C ASP A 215 -6.04 -16.54 1.30
N LEU A 216 -6.06 -15.73 0.24
CA LEU A 216 -6.26 -16.23 -1.12
C LEU A 216 -4.90 -16.50 -1.77
N ARG A 217 -4.09 -15.46 -1.94
CA ARG A 217 -2.71 -15.53 -2.42
C ARG A 217 -2.01 -14.16 -2.39
N GLU A 218 -0.70 -14.15 -2.50
CA GLU A 218 0.08 -12.95 -2.82
C GLU A 218 0.21 -12.76 -4.33
N LEU A 219 0.25 -11.51 -4.80
CA LEU A 219 0.59 -11.21 -6.18
C LEU A 219 2.09 -11.39 -6.41
N GLY A 220 2.48 -11.92 -7.57
CA GLY A 220 3.87 -11.98 -7.97
C GLY A 220 4.41 -10.65 -8.54
N PRO A 221 5.72 -10.57 -8.86
CA PRO A 221 6.33 -9.35 -9.39
C PRO A 221 5.67 -8.86 -10.67
N GLY A 222 5.21 -7.61 -10.69
CA GLY A 222 4.57 -6.98 -11.85
C GLY A 222 3.19 -7.53 -12.20
N GLU A 223 2.64 -8.41 -11.37
CA GLU A 223 1.31 -8.97 -11.59
C GLU A 223 0.23 -7.92 -11.45
N VAL A 224 -0.80 -8.02 -12.29
CA VAL A 224 -1.99 -7.17 -12.24
C VAL A 224 -3.22 -8.08 -12.21
N VAL A 225 -4.09 -7.84 -11.24
CA VAL A 225 -5.40 -8.47 -11.13
C VAL A 225 -6.48 -7.41 -11.12
N VAL A 226 -7.70 -7.81 -11.49
CA VAL A 226 -8.92 -7.07 -11.18
C VAL A 226 -9.81 -7.96 -10.31
N PHE A 227 -10.48 -7.37 -9.34
CA PHE A 227 -11.46 -8.07 -8.52
C PHE A 227 -12.69 -7.21 -8.27
N ASP A 228 -13.81 -7.87 -8.13
CA ASP A 228 -15.09 -7.37 -7.66
C ASP A 228 -15.57 -8.22 -6.48
N ALA A 229 -16.85 -8.14 -6.12
CA ALA A 229 -17.38 -8.92 -5.01
C ALA A 229 -17.47 -10.44 -5.28
N ASP A 230 -17.49 -10.84 -6.56
CA ASP A 230 -17.76 -12.22 -6.96
C ASP A 230 -16.52 -12.93 -7.52
N HIS A 231 -15.57 -12.19 -8.10
CA HIS A 231 -14.47 -12.76 -8.88
C HIS A 231 -13.15 -12.03 -8.70
N VAL A 232 -12.06 -12.80 -8.83
CA VAL A 232 -10.69 -12.29 -9.02
C VAL A 232 -10.16 -12.81 -10.35
N GLN A 233 -9.71 -11.90 -11.21
CA GLN A 233 -9.15 -12.24 -12.52
C GLN A 233 -7.72 -11.72 -12.65
N THR A 234 -6.78 -12.60 -13.02
CA THR A 234 -5.42 -12.20 -13.40
C THR A 234 -5.43 -11.63 -14.82
N LEU A 235 -5.00 -10.38 -14.96
CA LEU A 235 -4.91 -9.66 -16.23
C LEU A 235 -3.49 -9.69 -16.81
N VAL A 236 -2.49 -9.62 -15.93
CA VAL A 236 -1.07 -9.71 -16.28
C VAL A 236 -0.42 -10.73 -15.38
N ALA A 237 0.16 -11.77 -15.97
CA ALA A 237 0.85 -12.82 -15.22
C ALA A 237 2.12 -12.28 -14.54
N PRO A 238 2.52 -12.87 -13.39
CA PRO A 238 3.70 -12.42 -12.66
C PRO A 238 4.99 -12.66 -13.43
N GLY A 239 5.94 -11.75 -13.24
CA GLY A 239 7.31 -11.90 -13.72
C GLY A 239 8.11 -12.89 -12.87
N LYS A 240 9.25 -13.34 -13.41
CA LYS A 240 10.12 -14.31 -12.72
C LYS A 240 11.13 -13.69 -11.77
N LYS A 241 11.38 -12.37 -11.87
CA LYS A 241 12.44 -11.69 -11.11
C LYS A 241 11.86 -10.98 -9.92
N MET A 242 12.21 -11.45 -8.72
CA MET A 242 11.83 -10.88 -7.44
C MET A 242 13.00 -10.13 -6.80
N LYS A 243 12.71 -8.96 -6.21
CA LYS A 243 13.62 -8.18 -5.37
C LYS A 243 12.86 -7.58 -4.19
N ILE A 244 12.26 -8.46 -3.40
CA ILE A 244 11.47 -8.03 -2.24
C ILE A 244 12.31 -7.24 -1.23
N CYS A 245 11.70 -6.26 -0.57
CA CYS A 245 12.34 -5.46 0.46
C CYS A 245 12.43 -6.25 1.77
N THR A 246 13.63 -6.54 2.23
CA THR A 246 13.84 -7.28 3.50
C THR A 246 13.42 -6.51 4.74
N PHE A 247 13.28 -5.19 4.68
CA PHE A 247 12.76 -4.36 5.76
C PHE A 247 11.32 -4.71 6.16
N LEU A 248 10.54 -5.36 5.29
CA LEU A 248 9.24 -5.93 5.62
C LEU A 248 9.34 -6.83 6.86
N TRP A 249 10.29 -7.73 6.88
CA TRP A 249 10.49 -8.62 8.03
C TRP A 249 11.31 -7.97 9.15
N VAL A 250 12.41 -7.32 8.80
CA VAL A 250 13.39 -6.85 9.80
C VAL A 250 12.81 -5.75 10.68
N TYR A 251 11.95 -4.88 10.13
CA TYR A 251 11.59 -3.67 10.85
C TYR A 251 10.08 -3.37 10.85
N TYR A 252 9.48 -3.07 9.69
CA TYR A 252 8.17 -2.42 9.68
C TYR A 252 6.97 -3.35 9.51
N GLY A 253 7.14 -4.58 9.03
CA GLY A 253 6.02 -5.52 8.93
C GLY A 253 5.41 -5.84 10.30
N TYR A 254 4.09 -5.95 10.35
CA TYR A 254 3.41 -6.31 11.59
C TYR A 254 3.78 -7.75 12.00
N PRO A 255 4.00 -8.05 13.31
CA PRO A 255 4.50 -9.35 13.75
C PRO A 255 3.69 -10.55 13.26
N SER A 256 2.36 -10.45 13.22
CA SER A 256 1.48 -11.53 12.74
C SER A 256 1.30 -11.57 11.22
N SER A 257 1.93 -10.67 10.47
CA SER A 257 1.95 -10.72 9.01
C SER A 257 2.93 -11.77 8.47
N SER A 258 2.65 -12.22 7.26
CA SER A 258 3.54 -13.07 6.47
C SER A 258 3.72 -12.47 5.08
N TYR A 259 4.91 -12.63 4.51
CA TYR A 259 5.23 -12.26 3.13
C TYR A 259 5.98 -13.40 2.47
N GLU A 260 5.62 -13.76 1.25
CA GLU A 260 6.20 -14.90 0.51
C GLU A 260 6.22 -16.19 1.36
N GLY A 261 5.17 -16.41 2.14
CA GLY A 261 5.06 -17.57 3.03
C GLY A 261 5.95 -17.54 4.28
N ILE A 262 6.65 -16.43 4.55
CA ILE A 262 7.55 -16.29 5.71
C ILE A 262 6.93 -15.35 6.74
N SER A 263 6.65 -15.87 7.94
CA SER A 263 6.17 -15.09 9.08
C SER A 263 7.19 -14.05 9.54
N VAL A 264 6.73 -12.82 9.78
CA VAL A 264 7.55 -11.72 10.27
C VAL A 264 8.15 -12.06 11.63
N GLU A 265 7.34 -12.54 12.57
CA GLU A 265 7.79 -12.89 13.91
C GLU A 265 8.81 -14.03 13.90
N SER A 266 8.55 -15.10 13.15
CA SER A 266 9.48 -16.23 13.03
C SER A 266 10.82 -15.81 12.42
N MET A 267 10.83 -14.92 11.43
CA MET A 267 12.05 -14.40 10.84
C MET A 267 12.85 -13.59 11.87
N ARG A 268 12.18 -12.67 12.60
CA ARG A 268 12.84 -11.85 13.65
C ARG A 268 13.44 -12.72 14.76
N TYR A 269 12.69 -13.73 15.23
CA TYR A 269 13.18 -14.70 16.21
C TYR A 269 14.43 -15.43 15.72
N ASN A 270 14.40 -15.98 14.50
CA ASN A 270 15.54 -16.68 13.90
C ASN A 270 16.74 -15.77 13.66
N CYS A 271 16.51 -14.50 13.34
CA CYS A 271 17.56 -13.48 13.22
C CYS A 271 18.25 -13.26 14.57
N GLY A 272 17.49 -13.11 15.66
CA GLY A 272 18.02 -13.00 17.02
C GLY A 272 18.89 -14.21 17.41
N ARG A 273 18.41 -15.43 17.16
CA ARG A 273 19.20 -16.66 17.39
C ARG A 273 20.50 -16.67 16.57
N ALA A 274 20.45 -16.22 15.33
CA ALA A 274 21.64 -16.17 14.47
C ALA A 274 22.67 -15.14 14.99
N LEU A 275 22.21 -14.02 15.55
CA LEU A 275 23.05 -13.03 16.19
C LEU A 275 23.73 -13.61 17.44
N ALA A 276 22.98 -14.22 18.36
CA ALA A 276 23.51 -14.83 19.59
C ALA A 276 24.60 -15.86 19.30
N ARG A 277 24.45 -16.66 18.24
CA ARG A 277 25.48 -17.67 17.86
C ARG A 277 26.81 -17.05 17.38
N ARG A 278 26.82 -15.79 17.01
CA ARG A 278 28.01 -15.06 16.51
C ARG A 278 28.57 -14.09 17.55
N ASP A 279 27.84 -13.90 18.64
CA ASP A 279 28.24 -12.99 19.71
C ASP A 279 28.99 -13.76 20.82
N ASN A 280 29.92 -13.10 21.45
CA ASN A 280 30.69 -13.63 22.61
C ASN A 280 30.26 -12.92 23.92
N VAL A 281 29.19 -12.12 23.89
CA VAL A 281 28.67 -11.46 25.09
C VAL A 281 27.79 -12.41 25.88
N HIS A 282 27.92 -12.41 27.20
CA HIS A 282 27.04 -13.17 28.12
C HIS A 282 26.23 -12.17 28.95
N PRO A 283 25.09 -11.65 28.42
CA PRO A 283 24.31 -10.65 29.12
C PRO A 283 23.50 -11.28 30.26
N ASP A 284 23.33 -10.55 31.35
CA ASP A 284 22.41 -10.93 32.42
C ASP A 284 20.95 -10.68 32.04
N ILE A 285 20.71 -9.71 31.18
CA ILE A 285 19.37 -9.32 30.70
C ILE A 285 19.42 -9.03 29.21
N VAL A 286 18.42 -9.50 28.47
CA VAL A 286 18.17 -9.15 27.08
C VAL A 286 16.82 -8.46 26.99
N ALA A 287 16.79 -7.25 26.41
CA ALA A 287 15.56 -6.49 26.23
C ALA A 287 15.41 -6.06 24.77
N GLY A 288 14.18 -6.21 24.24
CA GLY A 288 13.83 -5.75 22.90
C GLY A 288 13.28 -4.33 22.91
N VAL A 289 13.70 -3.51 21.95
CA VAL A 289 13.04 -2.23 21.71
C VAL A 289 11.70 -2.51 21.03
N PRO A 290 10.56 -2.10 21.62
CA PRO A 290 9.24 -2.28 20.99
C PRO A 290 9.10 -1.53 19.65
N ASP A 291 8.28 -2.05 18.70
CA ASP A 291 7.74 -3.43 18.76
C ASP A 291 8.63 -4.41 18.00
N SER A 292 9.36 -3.94 16.97
CA SER A 292 10.13 -4.78 16.04
C SER A 292 11.26 -5.57 16.72
N GLY A 293 11.85 -5.03 17.77
CA GLY A 293 12.96 -5.66 18.49
C GLY A 293 12.57 -6.82 19.41
N ILE A 294 11.30 -6.99 19.76
CA ILE A 294 10.86 -7.97 20.77
C ILE A 294 11.19 -9.41 20.35
N ALA A 295 10.75 -9.84 19.19
CA ALA A 295 11.02 -11.21 18.72
C ALA A 295 12.51 -11.45 18.46
N HIS A 296 13.27 -10.42 18.03
CA HIS A 296 14.73 -10.49 17.92
C HIS A 296 15.38 -10.75 19.29
N ALA A 297 14.94 -10.00 20.33
CA ALA A 297 15.48 -10.16 21.68
C ALA A 297 15.15 -11.54 22.28
N ILE A 298 13.94 -12.02 22.11
CA ILE A 298 13.53 -13.36 22.56
C ILE A 298 14.38 -14.43 21.85
N GLY A 299 14.56 -14.31 20.54
CA GLY A 299 15.40 -15.25 19.79
C GLY A 299 16.88 -15.19 20.17
N TYR A 300 17.37 -14.02 20.58
CA TYR A 300 18.74 -13.85 21.06
C TYR A 300 18.93 -14.48 22.45
N ALA A 301 17.95 -14.35 23.33
CA ALA A 301 18.02 -14.85 24.72
C ALA A 301 17.88 -16.39 24.80
N ASN A 302 17.21 -17.04 23.86
CA ASN A 302 16.98 -18.51 23.82
C ASN A 302 18.04 -19.24 22.99
#